data_d05fb6bd04e92ec166c2d5c669faaea3
#
_entry.id   d05fb6bd04e92ec166c2d5c669faaea3
#
_cell.length_a   1.000
_cell.length_b   1.000
_cell.length_c   1.000
_cell.angle_alpha   90.00
_cell.angle_beta   90.00
_cell.angle_gamma   90.00
#
_symmetry.space_group_name_H-M   'P 1'
#
loop_
_entity.id
_entity.type
_entity.pdbx_description
1 polymer ?
#
loop_
_entity_poly.entity_id
_entity_poly.type
_entity_poly.pdbx_seq_one_letter_code
_entity_poly.pdbx_strand_id
1 'polypeptide(L)'
;MLWSTSGCSAPRPDNLGLKNNLLLSCPKSPNCVLSQVSDAKHKIKPIYYATSVEAAKERLNQVILSMDGTRIITQNEVYWHVEFTTRWLRFIDDVEFYFPESEALIHLRSASRSGYWDLGVNRKRTKGIRSRFEELAKGD
;
A
#
# COMPACT_ATOMS: atom_id res chain seq x y z
N MET A 1 39.12 -8.10 1.10
CA MET A 1 38.08 -8.19 2.15
C MET A 1 36.93 -7.32 1.73
N LEU A 2 35.85 -7.94 1.28
CA LEU A 2 34.61 -7.22 0.89
C LEU A 2 33.78 -7.03 2.17
N TRP A 3 33.66 -5.80 2.62
CA TRP A 3 32.78 -5.45 3.71
C TRP A 3 31.35 -5.43 3.15
N SER A 4 30.61 -6.50 3.40
CA SER A 4 29.17 -6.53 3.15
C SER A 4 28.51 -5.62 4.19
N THR A 5 28.12 -4.42 3.78
CA THR A 5 27.22 -3.60 4.59
C THR A 5 25.83 -4.21 4.48
N SER A 6 25.55 -5.16 5.34
CA SER A 6 24.16 -5.59 5.56
C SER A 6 23.42 -4.40 6.14
N GLY A 7 22.77 -3.65 5.27
CA GLY A 7 21.79 -2.66 5.71
C GLY A 7 20.75 -3.39 6.57
N CYS A 8 20.57 -2.95 7.81
CA CYS A 8 19.55 -3.47 8.72
C CYS A 8 18.15 -3.03 8.25
N SER A 9 17.68 -3.57 7.13
CA SER A 9 16.26 -3.49 6.80
C SER A 9 15.52 -4.54 7.61
N ALA A 10 14.43 -4.15 8.28
CA ALA A 10 13.56 -5.10 8.97
C ALA A 10 13.11 -6.20 7.99
N PRO A 11 13.03 -7.46 8.42
CA PRO A 11 12.59 -8.54 7.56
C PRO A 11 11.15 -8.32 7.10
N ARG A 12 10.82 -8.86 5.92
CA ARG A 12 9.44 -8.81 5.42
C ARG A 12 8.53 -9.52 6.41
N PRO A 13 7.43 -8.86 6.84
CA PRO A 13 6.52 -9.46 7.82
C PRO A 13 5.73 -10.63 7.22
N ASP A 14 5.25 -11.50 8.06
CA ASP A 14 4.41 -12.65 7.68
C ASP A 14 2.90 -12.32 7.67
N ASN A 15 2.52 -11.11 8.10
CA ASN A 15 1.13 -10.65 8.12
C ASN A 15 0.71 -9.90 6.85
N LEU A 16 1.16 -10.37 5.70
CA LEU A 16 0.81 -9.85 4.37
C LEU A 16 -0.07 -10.86 3.62
N GLY A 17 -0.81 -10.37 2.64
CA GLY A 17 -1.63 -11.18 1.75
C GLY A 17 -3.12 -11.10 2.03
N LEU A 18 -3.86 -11.96 1.36
CA LEU A 18 -5.31 -12.06 1.48
C LEU A 18 -5.71 -13.31 2.27
N LYS A 19 -6.73 -13.15 3.11
CA LYS A 19 -7.41 -14.26 3.78
C LYS A 19 -8.92 -14.01 3.71
N ASN A 20 -9.65 -14.93 3.11
CA ASN A 20 -11.11 -14.81 2.93
C ASN A 20 -11.53 -13.49 2.27
N ASN A 21 -10.84 -13.10 1.21
CA ASN A 21 -11.07 -11.84 0.47
C ASN A 21 -10.88 -10.57 1.31
N LEU A 22 -10.07 -10.64 2.35
CA LEU A 22 -9.72 -9.52 3.19
C LEU A 22 -8.20 -9.40 3.28
N LEU A 23 -7.70 -8.17 3.22
CA LEU A 23 -6.35 -7.84 3.67
C LEU A 23 -6.24 -8.11 5.18
N LEU A 24 -5.08 -8.49 5.67
CA LEU A 24 -4.93 -8.83 7.07
C LEU A 24 -5.07 -7.60 7.97
N SER A 25 -5.57 -7.80 9.17
CA SER A 25 -5.83 -6.73 10.13
C SER A 25 -4.57 -5.94 10.47
N CYS A 26 -4.75 -4.66 10.78
CA CYS A 26 -3.69 -3.87 11.40
C CYS A 26 -3.43 -4.36 12.83
N PRO A 27 -2.16 -4.31 13.30
CA PRO A 27 -1.88 -4.42 14.72
C PRO A 27 -2.50 -3.24 15.48
N LYS A 28 -2.45 -3.28 16.81
CA LYS A 28 -3.00 -2.19 17.63
C LYS A 28 -2.23 -0.88 17.51
N SER A 29 -0.99 -0.93 17.02
CA SER A 29 -0.14 0.25 16.83
C SER A 29 -0.68 1.18 15.74
N PRO A 30 -0.45 2.50 15.84
CA PRO A 30 -0.99 3.47 14.89
C PRO A 30 -0.27 3.53 13.53
N ASN A 31 0.79 2.76 13.32
CA ASN A 31 1.60 2.76 12.11
C ASN A 31 1.07 1.83 11.01
N CYS A 32 -0.23 1.64 10.97
CA CYS A 32 -0.92 0.84 9.96
C CYS A 32 -2.28 1.44 9.66
N VAL A 33 -2.65 1.48 8.40
CA VAL A 33 -3.98 1.89 7.92
C VAL A 33 -4.55 0.84 6.98
N LEU A 34 -5.87 0.72 6.95
CA LEU A 34 -6.59 -0.33 6.23
C LEU A 34 -7.97 0.17 5.81
N SER A 35 -8.35 -0.08 4.56
CA SER A 35 -9.67 0.34 4.06
C SER A 35 -10.81 -0.61 4.46
N GLN A 36 -10.49 -1.87 4.78
CA GLN A 36 -11.46 -2.90 5.14
C GLN A 36 -11.64 -3.01 6.67
N VAL A 37 -11.73 -1.89 7.36
CA VAL A 37 -11.91 -1.85 8.82
C VAL A 37 -12.86 -0.71 9.19
N SER A 38 -13.55 -0.82 10.32
CA SER A 38 -14.49 0.19 10.81
C SER A 38 -13.89 1.12 11.89
N ASP A 39 -12.81 0.70 12.51
CA ASP A 39 -12.19 1.46 13.59
C ASP A 39 -11.50 2.73 13.02
N ALA A 40 -11.88 3.90 13.59
CA ALA A 40 -11.47 5.20 13.09
C ALA A 40 -9.94 5.43 13.12
N LYS A 41 -9.24 4.73 14.00
CA LYS A 41 -7.78 4.86 14.15
C LYS A 41 -7.02 4.35 12.93
N HIS A 42 -7.50 3.25 12.33
CA HIS A 42 -6.83 2.57 11.22
C HIS A 42 -7.54 2.78 9.87
N LYS A 43 -8.78 3.25 9.90
CA LYS A 43 -9.61 3.34 8.70
C LYS A 43 -9.12 4.39 7.70
N ILE A 44 -9.07 3.98 6.44
CA ILE A 44 -8.89 4.85 5.26
C ILE A 44 -9.96 4.52 4.23
N LYS A 45 -10.14 5.42 3.26
CA LYS A 45 -11.04 5.18 2.13
C LYS A 45 -10.37 4.28 1.10
N PRO A 46 -11.11 3.35 0.47
CA PRO A 46 -10.62 2.66 -0.71
C PRO A 46 -10.51 3.62 -1.90
N ILE A 47 -9.94 3.15 -2.99
CA ILE A 47 -9.90 3.89 -4.26
C ILE A 47 -11.05 3.39 -5.12
N TYR A 48 -11.97 4.28 -5.50
CA TYR A 48 -13.07 3.95 -6.41
C TYR A 48 -12.68 4.22 -7.86
N TYR A 49 -13.16 3.41 -8.78
CA TYR A 49 -12.98 3.62 -10.20
C TYR A 49 -14.27 3.34 -10.98
N ALA A 50 -14.42 4.01 -12.14
CA ALA A 50 -15.57 3.87 -13.01
C ALA A 50 -15.24 3.22 -14.36
N THR A 51 -14.00 2.76 -14.50
CA THR A 51 -13.48 2.11 -15.71
C THR A 51 -13.52 0.58 -15.56
N SER A 52 -12.92 -0.15 -16.51
CA SER A 52 -12.62 -1.56 -16.34
C SER A 52 -11.56 -1.75 -15.24
N VAL A 53 -11.50 -2.92 -14.66
CA VAL A 53 -10.46 -3.26 -13.68
C VAL A 53 -9.07 -3.22 -14.29
N GLU A 54 -8.94 -3.57 -15.57
CA GLU A 54 -7.68 -3.51 -16.31
C GLU A 54 -7.17 -2.07 -16.42
N ALA A 55 -8.05 -1.13 -16.77
CA ALA A 55 -7.70 0.29 -16.83
C ALA A 55 -7.37 0.85 -15.45
N ALA A 56 -8.08 0.42 -14.41
CA ALA A 56 -7.78 0.81 -13.03
C ALA A 56 -6.40 0.29 -12.58
N LYS A 57 -6.07 -0.96 -12.91
CA LYS A 57 -4.74 -1.55 -12.62
C LYS A 57 -3.62 -0.80 -13.35
N GLU A 58 -3.79 -0.48 -14.61
CA GLU A 58 -2.80 0.29 -15.37
C GLU A 58 -2.59 1.67 -14.75
N ARG A 59 -3.66 2.35 -14.39
CA ARG A 59 -3.59 3.65 -13.71
C ARG A 59 -2.88 3.56 -12.36
N LEU A 60 -3.20 2.57 -11.54
CA LEU A 60 -2.52 2.36 -10.27
C LEU A 60 -1.03 2.07 -10.47
N ASN A 61 -0.69 1.28 -11.48
CA ASN A 61 0.70 0.99 -11.81
C ASN A 61 1.47 2.27 -12.15
N GLN A 62 0.87 3.16 -12.95
CA GLN A 62 1.46 4.46 -13.28
C GLN A 62 1.68 5.31 -12.02
N VAL A 63 0.71 5.34 -11.11
CA VAL A 63 0.83 6.06 -9.83
C VAL A 63 2.01 5.52 -9.02
N ILE A 64 2.08 4.20 -8.82
CA ILE A 64 3.14 3.56 -8.05
C ILE A 64 4.52 3.88 -8.65
N LEU A 65 4.68 3.71 -9.95
CA LEU A 65 5.95 3.96 -10.64
C LEU A 65 6.36 5.44 -10.62
N SER A 66 5.42 6.36 -10.43
CA SER A 66 5.69 7.80 -10.30
C SER A 66 6.18 8.22 -8.92
N MET A 67 6.08 7.34 -7.93
CA MET A 67 6.43 7.63 -6.53
C MET A 67 7.83 7.13 -6.21
N ASP A 68 8.58 7.91 -5.40
CA ASP A 68 9.94 7.54 -5.01
C ASP A 68 9.96 6.35 -4.04
N GLY A 69 11.02 5.55 -4.13
CA GLY A 69 11.31 4.47 -3.18
C GLY A 69 10.41 3.25 -3.31
N THR A 70 9.70 3.09 -4.41
CA THR A 70 8.79 1.97 -4.62
C THR A 70 9.49 0.76 -5.23
N ARG A 71 9.07 -0.43 -4.79
CA ARG A 71 9.46 -1.71 -5.39
C ARG A 71 8.26 -2.64 -5.38
N ILE A 72 7.82 -3.05 -6.57
CA ILE A 72 6.71 -4.00 -6.71
C ILE A 72 7.24 -5.41 -6.42
N ILE A 73 6.65 -6.07 -5.43
CA ILE A 73 7.04 -7.40 -4.96
C ILE A 73 6.12 -8.47 -5.56
N THR A 74 4.80 -8.25 -5.45
CA THR A 74 3.78 -9.15 -5.98
C THR A 74 2.79 -8.35 -6.80
N GLN A 75 2.44 -8.85 -7.96
CA GLN A 75 1.46 -8.22 -8.84
C GLN A 75 0.72 -9.32 -9.61
N ASN A 76 -0.43 -9.74 -9.09
CA ASN A 76 -1.27 -10.74 -9.72
C ASN A 76 -2.69 -10.18 -10.00
N GLU A 77 -3.61 -11.04 -10.40
CA GLU A 77 -4.97 -10.63 -10.83
C GLU A 77 -5.75 -9.88 -9.76
N VAL A 78 -5.59 -10.24 -8.49
CA VAL A 78 -6.43 -9.71 -7.40
C VAL A 78 -5.64 -9.03 -6.30
N TYR A 79 -4.33 -9.23 -6.22
CA TYR A 79 -3.52 -8.76 -5.10
C TYR A 79 -2.17 -8.24 -5.55
N TRP A 80 -1.79 -7.05 -5.06
CA TRP A 80 -0.48 -6.46 -5.27
C TRP A 80 0.17 -6.12 -3.93
N HIS A 81 1.47 -6.33 -3.84
CA HIS A 81 2.29 -5.91 -2.71
C HIS A 81 3.45 -5.05 -3.23
N VAL A 82 3.60 -3.88 -2.63
CA VAL A 82 4.63 -2.89 -2.99
C VAL A 82 5.36 -2.47 -1.72
N GLU A 83 6.68 -2.48 -1.75
CA GLU A 83 7.51 -1.90 -0.71
C GLU A 83 7.76 -0.42 -1.01
N PHE A 84 7.60 0.42 0.02
CA PHE A 84 7.94 1.84 -0.02
C PHE A 84 9.07 2.07 0.97
N THR A 85 10.22 2.52 0.46
CA THR A 85 11.37 2.85 1.31
C THR A 85 11.43 4.34 1.54
N THR A 86 11.43 4.78 2.79
CA THR A 86 11.52 6.19 3.16
C THR A 86 12.90 6.75 2.80
N ARG A 87 12.93 7.99 2.33
CA ARG A 87 14.11 8.59 1.72
C ARG A 87 15.31 8.72 2.66
N TRP A 88 15.10 9.21 3.88
CA TRP A 88 16.18 9.54 4.80
C TRP A 88 16.55 8.44 5.76
N LEU A 89 15.55 7.83 6.41
CA LEU A 89 15.75 6.80 7.41
C LEU A 89 15.74 5.38 6.83
N ARG A 90 15.41 5.23 5.55
CA ARG A 90 15.37 3.96 4.82
C ARG A 90 14.48 2.90 5.48
N PHE A 91 13.43 3.35 6.18
CA PHE A 91 12.40 2.45 6.68
C PHE A 91 11.58 1.90 5.53
N ILE A 92 11.20 0.65 5.64
CA ILE A 92 10.36 -0.02 4.65
C ILE A 92 8.94 -0.11 5.21
N ASP A 93 8.00 0.36 4.39
CA ASP A 93 6.57 0.20 4.64
C ASP A 93 5.99 -0.72 3.57
N ASP A 94 5.11 -1.62 3.96
CA ASP A 94 4.43 -2.52 3.06
C ASP A 94 3.08 -1.95 2.68
N VAL A 95 2.85 -1.80 1.38
CA VAL A 95 1.58 -1.32 0.84
C VAL A 95 0.96 -2.43 0.00
N GLU A 96 -0.26 -2.76 0.34
CA GLU A 96 -1.01 -3.84 -0.30
C GLU A 96 -2.28 -3.30 -0.95
N PHE A 97 -2.60 -3.86 -2.10
CA PHE A 97 -3.80 -3.50 -2.87
C PHE A 97 -4.57 -4.78 -3.18
N TYR A 98 -5.87 -4.71 -2.97
CA TYR A 98 -6.79 -5.81 -3.28
C TYR A 98 -7.88 -5.33 -4.23
N PHE A 99 -8.08 -6.08 -5.32
CA PHE A 99 -9.06 -5.81 -6.37
C PHE A 99 -10.19 -6.86 -6.26
N PRO A 100 -11.26 -6.59 -5.50
CA PRO A 100 -12.38 -7.53 -5.41
C PRO A 100 -13.11 -7.61 -6.78
N GLU A 101 -13.52 -8.82 -7.16
CA GLU A 101 -14.19 -9.04 -8.45
C GLU A 101 -15.59 -8.42 -8.51
N SER A 102 -16.25 -8.32 -7.37
CA SER A 102 -17.65 -7.87 -7.28
C SER A 102 -17.85 -6.38 -7.08
N GLU A 103 -16.75 -5.61 -6.89
CA GLU A 103 -16.84 -4.19 -6.58
C GLU A 103 -15.84 -3.40 -7.41
N ALA A 104 -16.26 -2.23 -7.91
CA ALA A 104 -15.41 -1.32 -8.67
C ALA A 104 -14.61 -0.40 -7.72
N LEU A 105 -13.77 -1.01 -6.90
CA LEU A 105 -12.89 -0.31 -5.97
C LEU A 105 -11.62 -1.12 -5.71
N ILE A 106 -10.61 -0.44 -5.17
CA ILE A 106 -9.34 -1.04 -4.76
C ILE A 106 -9.23 -0.85 -3.25
N HIS A 107 -9.14 -1.94 -2.52
CA HIS A 107 -8.84 -1.89 -1.09
C HIS A 107 -7.33 -1.71 -0.88
N LEU A 108 -6.98 -1.00 0.20
CA LEU A 108 -5.59 -0.70 0.54
C LEU A 108 -5.29 -1.03 1.99
N ARG A 109 -4.04 -1.45 2.20
CA ARG A 109 -3.42 -1.51 3.52
C ARG A 109 -2.01 -0.93 3.39
N SER A 110 -1.59 -0.11 4.34
CA SER A 110 -0.22 0.42 4.39
C SER A 110 0.28 0.36 5.82
N ALA A 111 1.39 -0.30 6.04
CA ALA A 111 1.92 -0.57 7.37
C ALA A 111 3.45 -0.47 7.42
N SER A 112 3.98 0.13 8.47
CA SER A 112 5.41 0.16 8.73
C SER A 112 5.88 -1.18 9.28
N ARG A 113 7.04 -1.66 8.84
CA ARG A 113 7.67 -2.89 9.35
C ARG A 113 8.21 -2.73 10.75
N SER A 114 8.60 -1.52 11.12
CA SER A 114 9.25 -1.24 12.39
C SER A 114 8.67 -0.02 13.06
N GLY A 115 8.91 0.10 14.37
CA GLY A 115 8.45 1.21 15.17
C GLY A 115 6.98 1.11 15.58
N TYR A 116 6.56 2.04 16.41
CA TYR A 116 5.20 2.16 16.91
C TYR A 116 4.47 3.34 16.24
N TRP A 117 5.09 4.50 16.23
CA TRP A 117 4.59 5.72 15.58
C TRP A 117 5.22 5.90 14.20
N ASP A 118 4.38 6.25 13.23
CA ASP A 118 4.82 6.59 11.87
C ASP A 118 4.66 8.08 11.54
N LEU A 119 4.25 8.90 12.49
CA LEU A 119 3.92 10.32 12.29
C LEU A 119 2.85 10.54 11.19
N GLY A 120 1.96 9.57 10.98
CA GLY A 120 0.93 9.63 9.96
C GLY A 120 1.41 9.34 8.52
N VAL A 121 2.62 8.83 8.35
CA VAL A 121 3.22 8.57 7.03
C VAL A 121 2.38 7.59 6.20
N ASN A 122 1.90 6.50 6.80
CA ASN A 122 1.09 5.52 6.07
C ASN A 122 -0.24 6.11 5.60
N ARG A 123 -0.92 6.87 6.46
CA ARG A 123 -2.17 7.56 6.10
C ARG A 123 -1.94 8.60 4.99
N LYS A 124 -0.90 9.38 5.11
CA LYS A 124 -0.51 10.38 4.10
C LYS A 124 -0.19 9.73 2.76
N ARG A 125 0.52 8.59 2.79
CA ARG A 125 0.88 7.83 1.58
C ARG A 125 -0.37 7.34 0.85
N THR A 126 -1.29 6.70 1.55
CA THR A 126 -2.52 6.18 0.92
C THR A 126 -3.39 7.30 0.38
N LYS A 127 -3.47 8.43 1.07
CA LYS A 127 -4.14 9.64 0.58
C LYS A 127 -3.47 10.17 -0.70
N GLY A 128 -2.14 10.18 -0.74
CA GLY A 128 -1.36 10.60 -1.92
C GLY A 128 -1.57 9.68 -3.11
N ILE A 129 -1.58 8.37 -2.89
CA ILE A 129 -1.87 7.38 -3.94
C ILE A 129 -3.26 7.61 -4.52
N ARG A 130 -4.27 7.76 -3.67
CA ARG A 130 -5.65 8.01 -4.10
C ARG A 130 -5.77 9.31 -4.89
N SER A 131 -5.17 10.40 -4.39
CA SER A 131 -5.22 11.70 -5.08
C SER A 131 -4.58 11.64 -6.47
N ARG A 132 -3.45 10.97 -6.60
CA ARG A 132 -2.78 10.80 -7.90
C ARG A 132 -3.60 9.94 -8.85
N PHE A 133 -4.22 8.89 -8.34
CA PHE A 133 -5.10 8.03 -9.10
C PHE A 133 -6.31 8.81 -9.64
N GLU A 134 -6.96 9.60 -8.79
CA GLU A 134 -8.09 10.44 -9.15
C GLU A 134 -7.71 11.52 -10.17
N GLU A 135 -6.51 12.09 -10.04
CA GLU A 135 -6.00 13.10 -10.98
C GLU A 135 -5.80 12.51 -12.38
N LEU A 136 -5.22 11.31 -12.48
CA LEU A 136 -5.09 10.60 -13.76
C LEU A 136 -6.45 10.24 -14.35
N ALA A 137 -7.46 9.97 -13.51
CA ALA A 137 -8.82 9.67 -13.97
C ALA A 137 -9.49 10.85 -14.66
N LYS A 138 -9.12 12.09 -14.33
CA LYS A 138 -9.67 13.31 -14.95
C LYS A 138 -9.20 13.54 -16.38
N GLY A 139 -8.10 12.90 -16.79
CA GLY A 139 -7.53 13.00 -18.13
C GLY A 139 -8.15 12.01 -19.14
N ASP A 140 -9.06 11.15 -18.71
CA ASP A 140 -9.69 10.11 -19.55
C ASP A 140 -10.97 10.63 -20.21
#